data_6be6a662501a6bbb0cae348abb6a1833
#
_entry.id   6be6a662501a6bbb0cae348abb6a1833
#
_cell.length_a   1.000
_cell.length_b   1.000
_cell.length_c   1.000
_cell.angle_alpha   90.00
_cell.angle_beta   90.00
_cell.angle_gamma   90.00
#
_symmetry.space_group_name_H-M   'P 1'
#
loop_
_entity.id
_entity.type
_entity.pdbx_description
1 polymer ?
#
loop_
_entity_poly.entity_id
_entity_poly.type
_entity_poly.pdbx_seq_one_letter_code
_entity_poly.pdbx_strand_id
1 'polypeptide(L)'
;SGVDVDQVAAEIVMELSARQSVWNRNHVATRVNMWAASQPGLVTDELRRNVLETALNRASISITPDVATPALPELLNPDGSSIYSPPAARLYTSAEVLEAEDLLVDAAHDIHLPAVTAEVFDAVVGEQDLQLDPGQIALARQVALSDQVLTVGIGPAGAGKTTAMRVAAQAITRAGAHACGVTVSAAAADQLQTATGMLSMTIAKWLHDHYEGRLRIAPGDVIVVDEAGMASATDLATITRAARDNGSFVRLVGDDRQLQSVGAGGALKMLTHEADTVRLEQLHRFSSEDEAAASLRLRDQGDVEWHISQGRVHGGTAQAMHQAMVQAWTRDLQQGGQALMMATTNHAVDALNLLAQQQRIDDDHVDVTTTVTLADGSEAGVGDWILTRRNDRRLATGSGHSFVKNGDRWTIEAINPDGSLEVVDDHGRTCTLPSSYIRQWSSLGYATTVHRA
;
A
#
# COMPACT_ATOMS: atom_id res chain seq x y z
N SER A 1 -9.61 -40.84 0.90
CA SER A 1 -8.96 -40.08 -0.18
C SER A 1 -7.73 -39.44 0.41
N GLY A 2 -6.53 -39.86 -0.10
CA GLY A 2 -5.28 -39.27 0.34
C GLY A 2 -5.20 -37.80 -0.08
N VAL A 3 -4.57 -36.97 0.74
CA VAL A 3 -4.28 -35.57 0.40
C VAL A 3 -3.27 -35.55 -0.76
N ASP A 4 -3.56 -34.82 -1.81
CA ASP A 4 -2.60 -34.58 -2.90
C ASP A 4 -1.61 -33.50 -2.45
N VAL A 5 -0.40 -33.95 -2.08
CA VAL A 5 0.67 -33.08 -1.53
C VAL A 5 1.15 -32.07 -2.56
N ASP A 6 1.23 -32.45 -3.85
CA ASP A 6 1.69 -31.56 -4.91
C ASP A 6 0.66 -30.43 -5.16
N GLN A 7 -0.63 -30.78 -5.17
CA GLN A 7 -1.70 -29.77 -5.30
C GLN A 7 -1.70 -28.77 -4.13
N VAL A 8 -1.65 -29.28 -2.89
CA VAL A 8 -1.65 -28.42 -1.70
C VAL A 8 -0.41 -27.52 -1.67
N ALA A 9 0.75 -28.05 -2.04
CA ALA A 9 1.98 -27.27 -2.11
C ALA A 9 1.87 -26.14 -3.16
N ALA A 10 1.30 -26.44 -4.34
CA ALA A 10 1.06 -25.42 -5.37
C ALA A 10 0.07 -24.33 -4.92
N GLU A 11 -1.01 -24.71 -4.26
CA GLU A 11 -1.99 -23.75 -3.71
C GLU A 11 -1.34 -22.84 -2.67
N ILE A 12 -0.50 -23.36 -1.77
CA ILE A 12 0.24 -22.59 -0.77
C ILE A 12 1.20 -21.58 -1.43
N VAL A 13 1.92 -22.01 -2.48
CA VAL A 13 2.84 -21.12 -3.21
C VAL A 13 2.07 -20.04 -3.97
N MET A 14 0.95 -20.37 -4.58
CA MET A 14 0.07 -19.42 -5.24
C MET A 14 -0.47 -18.37 -4.26
N GLU A 15 -0.91 -18.77 -3.05
CA GLU A 15 -1.31 -17.82 -2.00
C GLU A 15 -0.16 -16.91 -1.54
N LEU A 16 1.07 -17.44 -1.51
CA LEU A 16 2.26 -16.64 -1.19
C LEU A 16 2.56 -15.64 -2.31
N SER A 17 2.56 -16.08 -3.57
CA SER A 17 2.82 -15.24 -4.76
C SER A 17 1.84 -14.05 -4.86
N ALA A 18 0.58 -14.27 -4.48
CA ALA A 18 -0.43 -13.21 -4.45
C ALA A 18 -0.18 -12.14 -3.37
N ARG A 19 0.72 -12.42 -2.41
CA ARG A 19 1.00 -11.52 -1.28
C ARG A 19 2.41 -10.98 -1.27
N GLN A 20 3.36 -11.72 -1.84
CA GLN A 20 4.79 -11.37 -1.80
C GLN A 20 5.54 -12.06 -2.94
N SER A 21 6.48 -11.33 -3.56
CA SER A 21 7.29 -11.87 -4.65
C SER A 21 8.42 -12.78 -4.15
N VAL A 22 8.82 -12.65 -2.89
CA VAL A 22 9.93 -13.41 -2.31
C VAL A 22 9.54 -13.93 -0.93
N TRP A 23 9.83 -15.20 -0.66
CA TRP A 23 9.57 -15.83 0.64
C TRP A 23 10.74 -16.69 1.10
N ASN A 24 10.71 -17.04 2.37
CA ASN A 24 11.63 -17.98 2.99
C ASN A 24 10.86 -19.18 3.57
N ARG A 25 11.61 -20.17 4.12
CA ARG A 25 11.05 -21.37 4.73
C ARG A 25 9.98 -21.07 5.79
N ASN A 26 10.17 -20.01 6.60
CA ASN A 26 9.24 -19.68 7.68
C ASN A 26 7.89 -19.19 7.14
N HIS A 27 7.88 -18.44 6.04
CA HIS A 27 6.66 -18.01 5.38
C HIS A 27 5.85 -19.20 4.87
N VAL A 28 6.51 -20.17 4.21
CA VAL A 28 5.87 -21.42 3.75
C VAL A 28 5.37 -22.24 4.94
N ALA A 29 6.18 -22.42 6.00
CA ALA A 29 5.79 -23.16 7.19
C ALA A 29 4.56 -22.58 7.87
N THR A 30 4.45 -21.25 7.93
CA THR A 30 3.27 -20.57 8.47
C THR A 30 2.01 -20.91 7.65
N ARG A 31 2.10 -20.91 6.33
CA ARG A 31 0.96 -21.26 5.45
C ARG A 31 0.59 -22.73 5.57
N VAL A 32 1.57 -23.63 5.62
CA VAL A 32 1.34 -25.07 5.86
C VAL A 32 0.61 -25.31 7.18
N ASN A 33 0.99 -24.58 8.25
CA ASN A 33 0.33 -24.69 9.54
C ASN A 33 -1.10 -24.15 9.50
N MET A 34 -1.35 -23.04 8.80
CA MET A 34 -2.70 -22.50 8.62
C MET A 34 -3.58 -23.45 7.81
N TRP A 35 -3.05 -24.02 6.72
CA TRP A 35 -3.73 -25.03 5.95
C TRP A 35 -4.05 -26.27 6.82
N ALA A 36 -3.08 -26.78 7.57
CA ALA A 36 -3.28 -27.93 8.44
C ALA A 36 -4.37 -27.68 9.51
N ALA A 37 -4.43 -26.47 10.07
CA ALA A 37 -5.44 -26.08 11.05
C ALA A 37 -6.87 -25.96 10.45
N SER A 38 -7.00 -25.72 9.14
CA SER A 38 -8.28 -25.65 8.44
C SER A 38 -8.86 -27.02 8.05
N GLN A 39 -8.07 -28.09 8.16
CA GLN A 39 -8.51 -29.42 7.75
C GLN A 39 -9.46 -30.05 8.79
N PRO A 40 -10.49 -30.82 8.37
CA PRO A 40 -11.47 -31.45 9.26
C PRO A 40 -10.93 -32.64 10.04
N GLY A 41 -9.62 -32.84 10.13
CA GLY A 41 -8.97 -33.93 10.86
C GLY A 41 -7.54 -33.58 11.27
N LEU A 42 -6.94 -34.43 12.10
CA LEU A 42 -5.55 -34.25 12.52
C LEU A 42 -4.60 -34.47 11.33
N VAL A 43 -3.92 -33.42 10.91
CA VAL A 43 -2.82 -33.49 9.94
C VAL A 43 -1.55 -33.92 10.68
N THR A 44 -0.95 -35.03 10.25
CA THR A 44 0.27 -35.53 10.88
C THR A 44 1.48 -34.64 10.62
N ASP A 45 2.46 -34.65 11.51
CA ASP A 45 3.70 -33.88 11.33
C ASP A 45 4.50 -34.32 10.09
N GLU A 46 4.40 -35.60 9.72
CA GLU A 46 4.98 -36.12 8.49
C GLU A 46 4.31 -35.47 7.24
N LEU A 47 2.99 -35.42 7.20
CA LEU A 47 2.28 -34.80 6.09
C LEU A 47 2.59 -33.29 5.99
N ARG A 48 2.63 -32.57 7.12
CA ARG A 48 3.04 -31.15 7.14
C ARG A 48 4.44 -30.97 6.58
N ARG A 49 5.38 -31.83 6.98
CA ARG A 49 6.75 -31.79 6.49
C ARG A 49 6.82 -32.05 4.99
N ASN A 50 6.09 -33.05 4.50
CA ASN A 50 6.05 -33.39 3.08
C ASN A 50 5.48 -32.24 2.24
N VAL A 51 4.39 -31.59 2.68
CA VAL A 51 3.83 -30.42 2.02
C VAL A 51 4.84 -29.25 2.02
N LEU A 52 5.51 -28.99 3.16
CA LEU A 52 6.52 -27.92 3.26
C LEU A 52 7.71 -28.18 2.30
N GLU A 53 8.26 -29.36 2.29
CA GLU A 53 9.39 -29.69 1.41
C GLU A 53 8.98 -29.68 -0.07
N THR A 54 7.78 -30.13 -0.39
CA THR A 54 7.25 -30.06 -1.77
C THR A 54 7.05 -28.62 -2.21
N ALA A 55 6.49 -27.77 -1.35
CA ALA A 55 6.31 -26.35 -1.64
C ALA A 55 7.64 -25.62 -1.88
N LEU A 56 8.69 -25.93 -1.11
CA LEU A 56 10.00 -25.31 -1.27
C LEU A 56 10.79 -25.85 -2.46
N ASN A 57 10.76 -27.18 -2.71
CA ASN A 57 11.67 -27.81 -3.64
C ASN A 57 11.07 -28.08 -5.03
N ARG A 58 9.71 -28.06 -5.16
CA ARG A 58 9.03 -28.33 -6.43
C ARG A 58 8.16 -27.13 -6.90
N ALA A 59 7.43 -26.51 -5.99
CA ALA A 59 6.53 -25.42 -6.34
C ALA A 59 7.19 -24.04 -6.26
N SER A 60 8.34 -23.90 -5.56
CA SER A 60 9.11 -22.66 -5.48
C SER A 60 10.43 -22.76 -6.23
N ILE A 61 10.96 -21.62 -6.65
CA ILE A 61 12.27 -21.46 -7.28
C ILE A 61 13.21 -20.77 -6.28
N SER A 62 14.35 -21.38 -5.98
CA SER A 62 15.36 -20.76 -5.12
C SER A 62 16.07 -19.64 -5.87
N ILE A 63 16.04 -18.41 -5.29
CA ILE A 63 16.74 -17.24 -5.83
C ILE A 63 17.99 -16.88 -5.03
N THR A 64 18.30 -17.63 -3.99
CA THR A 64 19.56 -17.48 -3.26
C THR A 64 20.65 -18.18 -4.08
N PRO A 65 21.72 -17.47 -4.48
CA PRO A 65 22.84 -18.09 -5.18
C PRO A 65 23.45 -19.19 -4.34
N ASP A 66 23.71 -20.34 -4.94
CA ASP A 66 24.53 -21.38 -4.32
C ASP A 66 25.97 -20.86 -4.22
N VAL A 67 26.26 -20.18 -3.11
CA VAL A 67 27.64 -19.83 -2.80
C VAL A 67 28.35 -21.13 -2.48
N ALA A 68 29.25 -21.58 -3.36
CA ALA A 68 30.16 -22.68 -3.09
C ALA A 68 31.06 -22.28 -1.92
N THR A 69 30.60 -22.46 -0.71
CA THR A 69 31.43 -22.34 0.48
C THR A 69 32.39 -23.55 0.42
N PRO A 70 33.72 -23.37 0.56
CA PRO A 70 34.61 -24.48 0.73
C PRO A 70 34.10 -25.30 1.91
N ALA A 71 33.64 -26.50 1.63
CA ALA A 71 33.02 -27.36 2.62
C ALA A 71 34.08 -27.89 3.56
N LEU A 72 34.38 -27.14 4.60
CA LEU A 72 35.00 -27.74 5.79
C LEU A 72 33.85 -28.50 6.49
N PRO A 73 33.96 -29.86 6.61
CA PRO A 73 32.88 -30.68 7.19
C PRO A 73 32.42 -30.18 8.56
N GLU A 74 33.33 -29.54 9.31
CA GLU A 74 33.11 -29.00 10.66
C GLU A 74 32.20 -27.75 10.64
N LEU A 75 31.97 -27.13 9.49
CA LEU A 75 31.15 -25.94 9.29
C LEU A 75 29.81 -26.25 8.59
N LEU A 76 29.47 -27.53 8.47
CA LEU A 76 28.21 -27.96 7.86
C LEU A 76 27.27 -28.57 8.91
N ASN A 77 26.00 -28.24 8.79
CA ASN A 77 24.91 -28.91 9.46
C ASN A 77 24.74 -30.34 8.90
N PRO A 78 24.01 -31.25 9.59
CA PRO A 78 23.74 -32.61 9.10
C PRO A 78 23.03 -32.66 7.72
N ASP A 79 22.34 -31.57 7.32
CA ASP A 79 21.67 -31.41 6.02
C ASP A 79 22.60 -30.86 4.92
N GLY A 80 23.88 -30.63 5.21
CA GLY A 80 24.87 -30.07 4.29
C GLY A 80 24.85 -28.54 4.17
N SER A 81 23.97 -27.86 4.89
CA SER A 81 23.93 -26.37 4.93
C SER A 81 25.06 -25.84 5.84
N SER A 82 25.53 -24.62 5.55
CA SER A 82 26.54 -23.98 6.42
C SER A 82 25.94 -23.59 7.78
N ILE A 83 26.69 -23.85 8.87
CA ILE A 83 26.32 -23.39 10.23
C ILE A 83 26.17 -21.85 10.34
N TYR A 84 26.77 -21.11 9.42
CA TYR A 84 26.66 -19.65 9.34
C TYR A 84 25.44 -19.18 8.51
N SER A 85 24.73 -20.11 7.86
CA SER A 85 23.51 -19.77 7.10
C SER A 85 22.29 -20.07 7.97
N PRO A 86 21.56 -19.07 8.47
CA PRO A 86 20.32 -19.32 9.19
C PRO A 86 19.35 -20.12 8.29
N PRO A 87 18.55 -21.04 8.83
CA PRO A 87 17.59 -21.84 8.05
C PRO A 87 16.60 -21.01 7.20
N ALA A 88 16.40 -19.74 7.57
CA ALA A 88 15.55 -18.77 6.86
C ALA A 88 16.32 -17.91 5.85
N ALA A 89 17.63 -18.08 5.66
CA ALA A 89 18.43 -17.26 4.76
C ALA A 89 18.15 -17.55 3.28
N ARG A 90 17.70 -18.78 2.95
CA ARG A 90 17.36 -19.14 1.57
C ARG A 90 16.05 -18.50 1.16
N LEU A 91 16.11 -17.74 0.08
CA LEU A 91 14.97 -17.03 -0.49
C LEU A 91 14.44 -17.78 -1.71
N TYR A 92 13.14 -17.72 -1.90
CA TYR A 92 12.40 -18.39 -2.95
C TYR A 92 11.42 -17.43 -3.60
N THR A 93 11.05 -17.73 -4.85
CA THR A 93 9.98 -17.11 -5.61
C THR A 93 9.18 -18.18 -6.36
N SER A 94 8.23 -17.80 -7.21
CA SER A 94 7.52 -18.71 -8.12
C SER A 94 7.82 -18.41 -9.58
N ALA A 95 7.54 -19.36 -10.46
CA ALA A 95 7.62 -19.15 -11.90
C ALA A 95 6.69 -18.03 -12.35
N GLU A 96 5.48 -17.95 -11.77
CA GLU A 96 4.49 -16.90 -12.05
C GLU A 96 5.03 -15.48 -11.76
N VAL A 97 5.75 -15.31 -10.65
CA VAL A 97 6.36 -14.01 -10.32
C VAL A 97 7.46 -13.67 -11.31
N LEU A 98 8.35 -14.61 -11.67
CA LEU A 98 9.41 -14.37 -12.65
C LEU A 98 8.85 -14.04 -14.03
N GLU A 99 7.84 -14.79 -14.49
CA GLU A 99 7.15 -14.51 -15.76
C GLU A 99 6.46 -13.13 -15.76
N ALA A 100 5.92 -12.70 -14.59
CA ALA A 100 5.35 -11.39 -14.43
C ALA A 100 6.42 -10.29 -14.51
N GLU A 101 7.58 -10.49 -13.87
CA GLU A 101 8.72 -9.55 -13.92
C GLU A 101 9.29 -9.45 -15.34
N ASP A 102 9.47 -10.58 -16.04
CA ASP A 102 9.92 -10.61 -17.44
C ASP A 102 8.96 -9.84 -18.36
N LEU A 103 7.63 -10.07 -18.22
CA LEU A 103 6.62 -9.34 -18.99
C LEU A 103 6.69 -7.82 -18.77
N LEU A 104 6.91 -7.40 -17.52
CA LEU A 104 7.03 -5.97 -17.20
C LEU A 104 8.27 -5.35 -17.84
N VAL A 105 9.40 -6.07 -17.84
CA VAL A 105 10.65 -5.63 -18.50
C VAL A 105 10.46 -5.56 -20.01
N ASP A 106 9.87 -6.58 -20.63
CA ASP A 106 9.58 -6.59 -22.06
C ASP A 106 8.69 -5.39 -22.45
N ALA A 107 7.64 -5.13 -21.70
CA ALA A 107 6.72 -4.03 -21.95
C ALA A 107 7.38 -2.64 -21.82
N ALA A 108 8.46 -2.52 -21.04
CA ALA A 108 9.24 -1.28 -20.97
C ALA A 108 10.01 -0.99 -22.25
N HIS A 109 10.23 -2.01 -23.11
CA HIS A 109 10.92 -1.88 -24.39
C HIS A 109 9.97 -1.92 -25.60
N ASP A 110 8.70 -2.29 -25.40
CA ASP A 110 7.68 -2.26 -26.44
C ASP A 110 7.20 -0.83 -26.68
N ILE A 111 6.82 -0.52 -27.91
CA ILE A 111 6.35 0.80 -28.31
C ILE A 111 4.95 0.74 -28.94
N HIS A 112 4.13 1.73 -28.61
CA HIS A 112 2.85 2.01 -29.24
C HIS A 112 2.79 3.48 -29.69
N LEU A 113 1.83 3.82 -30.54
CA LEU A 113 1.65 5.21 -30.96
C LEU A 113 0.81 5.98 -29.93
N PRO A 114 1.35 7.00 -29.25
CA PRO A 114 0.58 7.82 -28.31
C PRO A 114 -0.46 8.67 -29.03
N ALA A 115 -1.61 8.87 -28.37
CA ALA A 115 -2.66 9.74 -28.90
C ALA A 115 -2.32 11.22 -28.79
N VAL A 116 -1.50 11.60 -27.80
CA VAL A 116 -1.12 13.00 -27.52
C VAL A 116 0.05 13.42 -28.40
N THR A 117 -0.05 14.59 -29.01
CA THR A 117 1.09 15.22 -29.71
C THR A 117 1.77 16.27 -28.83
N ALA A 118 3.01 16.62 -29.17
CA ALA A 118 3.77 17.63 -28.42
C ALA A 118 3.04 18.98 -28.36
N GLU A 119 2.40 19.37 -29.46
CA GLU A 119 1.66 20.64 -29.57
C GLU A 119 0.46 20.66 -28.60
N VAL A 120 -0.29 19.55 -28.50
CA VAL A 120 -1.41 19.42 -27.58
C VAL A 120 -0.93 19.50 -26.13
N PHE A 121 0.17 18.80 -25.81
CA PHE A 121 0.77 18.82 -24.50
C PHE A 121 1.25 20.21 -24.10
N ASP A 122 2.03 20.87 -24.97
CA ASP A 122 2.60 22.19 -24.68
C ASP A 122 1.50 23.27 -24.54
N ALA A 123 0.41 23.16 -25.30
CA ALA A 123 -0.78 24.01 -25.13
C ALA A 123 -1.42 23.83 -23.74
N VAL A 124 -1.57 22.57 -23.29
CA VAL A 124 -2.12 22.28 -21.94
C VAL A 124 -1.21 22.80 -20.84
N VAL A 125 0.10 22.65 -20.96
CA VAL A 125 1.08 23.18 -19.99
C VAL A 125 1.00 24.71 -19.94
N GLY A 126 0.87 25.38 -21.08
CA GLY A 126 0.77 26.83 -21.17
C GLY A 126 -0.53 27.42 -20.58
N GLU A 127 -1.58 26.61 -20.45
CA GLU A 127 -2.87 27.00 -19.87
C GLU A 127 -2.93 26.79 -18.34
N GLN A 128 -1.88 26.21 -17.70
CA GLN A 128 -1.91 26.00 -16.25
C GLN A 128 -1.73 27.32 -15.49
N ASP A 129 -2.62 27.58 -14.54
CA ASP A 129 -2.52 28.72 -13.62
C ASP A 129 -1.36 28.55 -12.61
N LEU A 130 -0.90 27.32 -12.39
CA LEU A 130 0.17 26.96 -11.46
C LEU A 130 1.49 26.83 -12.21
N GLN A 131 2.54 27.48 -11.71
CA GLN A 131 3.88 27.28 -12.23
C GLN A 131 4.40 25.90 -11.87
N LEU A 132 4.56 25.03 -12.87
CA LEU A 132 5.10 23.68 -12.73
C LEU A 132 6.63 23.75 -12.70
N ASP A 133 7.26 22.93 -11.86
CA ASP A 133 8.70 22.75 -11.91
C ASP A 133 9.12 21.85 -13.09
N PRO A 134 10.41 21.86 -13.50
CA PRO A 134 10.89 21.06 -14.60
C PRO A 134 10.67 19.56 -14.45
N GLY A 135 10.76 19.02 -13.21
CA GLY A 135 10.50 17.61 -12.92
C GLY A 135 9.03 17.25 -13.13
N GLN A 136 8.11 18.10 -12.65
CA GLN A 136 6.67 17.91 -12.88
C GLN A 136 6.32 17.94 -14.38
N ILE A 137 6.91 18.86 -15.14
CA ILE A 137 6.73 18.91 -16.61
C ILE A 137 7.28 17.64 -17.25
N ALA A 138 8.47 17.19 -16.85
CA ALA A 138 9.09 15.98 -17.39
C ALA A 138 8.22 14.74 -17.12
N LEU A 139 7.71 14.57 -15.89
CA LEU A 139 6.80 13.47 -15.54
C LEU A 139 5.49 13.56 -16.33
N ALA A 140 4.87 14.73 -16.40
CA ALA A 140 3.63 14.92 -17.16
C ALA A 140 3.83 14.60 -18.64
N ARG A 141 4.97 15.01 -19.21
CA ARG A 141 5.36 14.73 -20.59
C ARG A 141 5.56 13.24 -20.81
N GLN A 142 6.28 12.55 -19.94
CA GLN A 142 6.47 11.09 -20.01
C GLN A 142 5.12 10.35 -19.95
N VAL A 143 4.26 10.71 -19.00
CA VAL A 143 2.94 10.08 -18.85
C VAL A 143 2.10 10.23 -20.12
N ALA A 144 2.11 11.41 -20.75
CA ALA A 144 1.23 11.73 -21.88
C ALA A 144 1.83 11.35 -23.25
N LEU A 145 3.13 11.47 -23.43
CA LEU A 145 3.78 11.43 -24.75
C LEU A 145 4.71 10.25 -24.99
N SER A 146 5.12 9.50 -23.94
CA SER A 146 6.02 8.37 -24.14
C SER A 146 5.35 7.31 -25.02
N ASP A 147 6.07 6.85 -26.04
CA ASP A 147 5.67 5.76 -26.93
C ASP A 147 5.93 4.37 -26.33
N GLN A 148 6.71 4.28 -25.24
CA GLN A 148 6.90 3.03 -24.53
C GLN A 148 5.61 2.58 -23.85
N VAL A 149 5.29 1.28 -23.94
CA VAL A 149 4.09 0.70 -23.33
C VAL A 149 4.08 0.88 -21.83
N LEU A 150 5.25 0.73 -21.18
CA LEU A 150 5.41 0.91 -19.74
C LEU A 150 6.52 1.92 -19.44
N THR A 151 6.23 2.92 -18.60
CA THR A 151 7.23 3.85 -18.05
C THR A 151 7.05 4.03 -16.55
N VAL A 152 8.10 4.57 -15.91
CA VAL A 152 8.17 4.74 -14.45
C VAL A 152 8.35 6.20 -14.05
N GLY A 153 7.52 6.70 -13.16
CA GLY A 153 7.65 8.01 -12.52
C GLY A 153 7.94 7.87 -11.04
N ILE A 154 9.07 8.36 -10.58
CA ILE A 154 9.50 8.28 -9.18
C ILE A 154 9.55 9.65 -8.56
N GLY A 155 9.02 9.76 -7.34
CA GLY A 155 9.16 10.97 -6.55
C GLY A 155 8.75 10.77 -5.10
N PRO A 156 9.42 11.45 -4.17
CA PRO A 156 9.03 11.40 -2.75
C PRO A 156 7.63 11.97 -2.54
N ALA A 157 7.06 11.73 -1.36
CA ALA A 157 5.81 12.33 -0.96
C ALA A 157 5.93 13.86 -0.94
N GLY A 158 5.00 14.56 -1.60
CA GLY A 158 5.02 16.03 -1.72
C GLY A 158 5.89 16.60 -2.85
N ALA A 159 6.41 15.74 -3.75
CA ALA A 159 7.14 16.19 -4.94
C ALA A 159 6.23 16.63 -6.12
N GLY A 160 4.90 16.59 -5.94
CA GLY A 160 3.96 17.05 -6.98
C GLY A 160 3.63 16.03 -8.05
N LYS A 161 3.81 14.72 -7.78
CA LYS A 161 3.41 13.63 -8.69
C LYS A 161 1.96 13.78 -9.17
N THR A 162 1.03 14.02 -8.26
CA THR A 162 -0.40 14.18 -8.56
C THR A 162 -0.68 15.39 -9.46
N THR A 163 0.08 16.48 -9.29
CA THR A 163 -0.01 17.66 -10.16
C THR A 163 0.42 17.33 -11.59
N ALA A 164 1.55 16.61 -11.75
CA ALA A 164 2.01 16.15 -13.06
C ALA A 164 1.00 15.22 -13.73
N MET A 165 0.44 14.25 -12.97
CA MET A 165 -0.59 13.34 -13.48
C MET A 165 -1.87 14.07 -13.92
N ARG A 166 -2.27 15.13 -13.21
CA ARG A 166 -3.42 15.97 -13.61
C ARG A 166 -3.18 16.62 -14.96
N VAL A 167 -2.02 17.23 -15.17
CA VAL A 167 -1.65 17.88 -16.44
C VAL A 167 -1.62 16.86 -17.59
N ALA A 168 -1.02 15.70 -17.36
CA ALA A 168 -1.01 14.60 -18.33
C ALA A 168 -2.44 14.13 -18.68
N ALA A 169 -3.30 13.94 -17.69
CA ALA A 169 -4.69 13.53 -17.90
C ALA A 169 -5.49 14.53 -18.74
N GLN A 170 -5.25 15.84 -18.53
CA GLN A 170 -5.86 16.90 -19.34
C GLN A 170 -5.39 16.82 -20.81
N ALA A 171 -4.09 16.58 -21.04
CA ALA A 171 -3.55 16.44 -22.38
C ALA A 171 -4.10 15.19 -23.10
N ILE A 172 -4.17 14.07 -22.39
CA ILE A 172 -4.73 12.80 -22.91
C ILE A 172 -6.20 12.98 -23.29
N THR A 173 -6.99 13.60 -22.41
CA THR A 173 -8.41 13.86 -22.67
C THR A 173 -8.59 14.81 -23.86
N ARG A 174 -7.77 15.87 -23.96
CA ARG A 174 -7.80 16.80 -25.09
C ARG A 174 -7.46 16.13 -26.44
N ALA A 175 -6.61 15.11 -26.41
CA ALA A 175 -6.28 14.31 -27.59
C ALA A 175 -7.38 13.28 -27.95
N GLY A 176 -8.43 13.15 -27.16
CA GLY A 176 -9.55 12.22 -27.39
C GLY A 176 -9.33 10.80 -26.88
N ALA A 177 -8.26 10.57 -26.12
CA ALA A 177 -8.00 9.32 -25.42
C ALA A 177 -8.44 9.40 -23.93
N HIS A 178 -8.42 8.28 -23.23
CA HIS A 178 -8.81 8.21 -21.82
C HIS A 178 -7.62 7.92 -20.93
N ALA A 179 -7.58 8.61 -19.78
CA ALA A 179 -6.68 8.28 -18.68
C ALA A 179 -7.51 7.70 -17.52
N CYS A 180 -7.12 6.54 -17.00
CA CYS A 180 -7.70 5.98 -15.78
C CYS A 180 -6.64 5.80 -14.70
N GLY A 181 -7.02 6.11 -13.44
CA GLY A 181 -6.18 5.92 -12.27
C GLY A 181 -6.44 4.57 -11.61
N VAL A 182 -5.38 3.88 -11.23
CA VAL A 182 -5.46 2.60 -10.52
C VAL A 182 -4.59 2.68 -9.28
N THR A 183 -5.11 2.32 -8.10
CA THR A 183 -4.41 2.43 -6.83
C THR A 183 -4.64 1.20 -5.94
N VAL A 184 -3.87 1.09 -4.85
CA VAL A 184 -3.99 -0.05 -3.92
C VAL A 184 -5.17 0.07 -2.95
N SER A 185 -5.71 1.27 -2.71
CA SER A 185 -6.79 1.48 -1.75
C SER A 185 -7.93 2.34 -2.32
N ALA A 186 -9.14 2.16 -1.77
CA ALA A 186 -10.30 2.95 -2.20
C ALA A 186 -10.17 4.44 -1.80
N ALA A 187 -9.53 4.74 -0.68
CA ALA A 187 -9.27 6.11 -0.26
C ALA A 187 -8.30 6.80 -1.22
N ALA A 188 -7.18 6.13 -1.59
CA ALA A 188 -6.24 6.65 -2.58
C ALA A 188 -6.89 6.84 -3.96
N ALA A 189 -7.79 5.93 -4.38
CA ALA A 189 -8.53 6.09 -5.63
C ALA A 189 -9.41 7.34 -5.66
N ASP A 190 -10.14 7.62 -4.57
CA ASP A 190 -10.96 8.83 -4.46
C ASP A 190 -10.10 10.10 -4.45
N GLN A 191 -8.97 10.07 -3.73
CA GLN A 191 -8.03 11.20 -3.69
C GLN A 191 -7.43 11.46 -5.08
N LEU A 192 -7.00 10.41 -5.77
CA LEU A 192 -6.45 10.51 -7.13
C LEU A 192 -7.50 11.07 -8.10
N GLN A 193 -8.73 10.54 -8.05
CA GLN A 193 -9.82 11.03 -8.90
C GLN A 193 -10.14 12.50 -8.63
N THR A 194 -10.26 12.90 -7.38
CA THR A 194 -10.55 14.29 -6.99
C THR A 194 -9.45 15.24 -7.44
N ALA A 195 -8.18 14.83 -7.28
CA ALA A 195 -7.03 15.69 -7.57
C ALA A 195 -6.69 15.78 -9.06
N THR A 196 -7.00 14.74 -9.85
CA THR A 196 -6.59 14.66 -11.26
C THR A 196 -7.74 14.74 -12.26
N GLY A 197 -8.97 14.43 -11.82
CA GLY A 197 -10.14 14.29 -12.68
C GLY A 197 -10.20 12.94 -13.44
N MET A 198 -9.19 12.09 -13.32
CA MET A 198 -9.21 10.75 -13.91
C MET A 198 -10.21 9.85 -13.19
N LEU A 199 -11.00 9.07 -13.92
CA LEU A 199 -11.76 7.97 -13.32
C LEU A 199 -10.78 7.02 -12.63
N SER A 200 -10.91 6.87 -11.31
CA SER A 200 -9.95 6.11 -10.53
C SER A 200 -10.62 4.97 -9.76
N MET A 201 -9.91 3.85 -9.61
CA MET A 201 -10.39 2.67 -8.91
C MET A 201 -9.25 1.89 -8.27
N THR A 202 -9.58 0.91 -7.43
CA THR A 202 -8.57 0.02 -6.86
C THR A 202 -8.09 -1.01 -7.88
N ILE A 203 -6.83 -1.49 -7.73
CA ILE A 203 -6.29 -2.62 -8.50
C ILE A 203 -7.26 -3.80 -8.48
N ALA A 204 -7.74 -4.19 -7.30
CA ALA A 204 -8.68 -5.31 -7.16
C ALA A 204 -9.98 -5.12 -7.96
N LYS A 205 -10.52 -3.88 -7.99
CA LYS A 205 -11.70 -3.58 -8.81
C LYS A 205 -11.37 -3.60 -10.29
N TRP A 206 -10.23 -3.03 -10.68
CA TRP A 206 -9.79 -3.02 -12.08
C TRP A 206 -9.64 -4.45 -12.61
N LEU A 207 -8.93 -5.33 -11.88
CA LEU A 207 -8.75 -6.74 -12.23
C LEU A 207 -10.09 -7.48 -12.31
N HIS A 208 -10.97 -7.29 -11.33
CA HIS A 208 -12.30 -7.88 -11.35
C HIS A 208 -13.09 -7.47 -12.60
N ASP A 209 -13.13 -6.17 -12.90
CA ASP A 209 -13.86 -5.66 -14.06
C ASP A 209 -13.20 -6.09 -15.39
N HIS A 210 -11.88 -6.27 -15.41
CA HIS A 210 -11.15 -6.82 -16.55
C HIS A 210 -11.54 -8.28 -16.81
N TYR A 211 -11.48 -9.15 -15.80
CA TYR A 211 -11.84 -10.57 -15.94
C TYR A 211 -13.32 -10.79 -16.32
N GLU A 212 -14.18 -9.89 -15.89
CA GLU A 212 -15.61 -9.90 -16.24
C GLU A 212 -15.89 -9.26 -17.62
N GLY A 213 -14.86 -8.78 -18.33
CA GLY A 213 -15.02 -8.14 -19.64
C GLY A 213 -15.77 -6.79 -19.59
N ARG A 214 -15.79 -6.12 -18.44
CA ARG A 214 -16.49 -4.84 -18.26
C ARG A 214 -15.61 -3.64 -18.58
N LEU A 215 -14.29 -3.80 -18.61
CA LEU A 215 -13.36 -2.72 -18.96
C LEU A 215 -13.24 -2.61 -20.47
N ARG A 216 -13.30 -1.38 -20.94
CA ARG A 216 -13.00 -1.03 -22.31
C ARG A 216 -11.68 -0.28 -22.34
N ILE A 217 -10.69 -0.86 -22.99
CA ILE A 217 -9.36 -0.29 -23.18
C ILE A 217 -9.20 -0.10 -24.69
N ALA A 218 -8.91 1.13 -25.11
CA ALA A 218 -8.75 1.48 -26.52
C ALA A 218 -7.29 1.85 -26.81
N PRO A 219 -6.85 1.76 -28.08
CA PRO A 219 -5.53 2.21 -28.47
C PRO A 219 -5.32 3.70 -28.09
N GLY A 220 -4.17 4.00 -27.50
CA GLY A 220 -3.83 5.34 -27.02
C GLY A 220 -4.33 5.70 -25.62
N ASP A 221 -5.15 4.86 -24.99
CA ASP A 221 -5.55 5.05 -23.59
C ASP A 221 -4.37 4.86 -22.64
N VAL A 222 -4.41 5.51 -21.47
CA VAL A 222 -3.33 5.47 -20.48
C VAL A 222 -3.86 5.00 -19.13
N ILE A 223 -3.26 3.94 -18.61
CA ILE A 223 -3.53 3.41 -17.27
C ILE A 223 -2.43 3.91 -16.34
N VAL A 224 -2.77 4.79 -15.41
CA VAL A 224 -1.83 5.31 -14.41
C VAL A 224 -1.98 4.53 -13.12
N VAL A 225 -0.95 3.78 -12.74
CA VAL A 225 -0.90 3.06 -11.45
C VAL A 225 -0.16 3.92 -10.45
N ASP A 226 -0.90 4.55 -9.54
CA ASP A 226 -0.32 5.35 -8.45
C ASP A 226 -0.02 4.47 -7.23
N GLU A 227 1.01 4.84 -6.47
CA GLU A 227 1.59 4.03 -5.39
C GLU A 227 2.01 2.62 -5.86
N ALA A 228 2.53 2.53 -7.08
CA ALA A 228 2.87 1.26 -7.74
C ALA A 228 3.87 0.39 -6.94
N GLY A 229 4.66 0.98 -6.04
CA GLY A 229 5.55 0.24 -5.12
C GLY A 229 4.81 -0.67 -4.13
N MET A 230 3.50 -0.48 -3.96
CA MET A 230 2.66 -1.31 -3.10
C MET A 230 1.87 -2.39 -3.88
N ALA A 231 1.93 -2.39 -5.20
CA ALA A 231 1.26 -3.38 -6.04
C ALA A 231 2.09 -4.66 -6.20
N SER A 232 1.45 -5.81 -6.38
CA SER A 232 2.17 -7.04 -6.68
C SER A 232 2.68 -7.07 -8.13
N ALA A 233 3.79 -7.77 -8.39
CA ALA A 233 4.32 -7.92 -9.75
C ALA A 233 3.30 -8.59 -10.68
N THR A 234 2.54 -9.57 -10.20
CA THR A 234 1.51 -10.29 -10.96
C THR A 234 0.33 -9.41 -11.32
N ASP A 235 -0.12 -8.54 -10.41
CA ASP A 235 -1.19 -7.57 -10.70
C ASP A 235 -0.74 -6.55 -11.75
N LEU A 236 0.46 -5.99 -11.57
CA LEU A 236 1.06 -5.06 -12.54
C LEU A 236 1.23 -5.72 -13.92
N ALA A 237 1.69 -6.97 -13.96
CA ALA A 237 1.83 -7.71 -15.22
C ALA A 237 0.49 -7.95 -15.90
N THR A 238 -0.59 -8.24 -15.15
CA THR A 238 -1.92 -8.41 -15.72
C THR A 238 -2.45 -7.11 -16.33
N ILE A 239 -2.28 -5.97 -15.63
CA ILE A 239 -2.64 -4.64 -16.14
C ILE A 239 -1.83 -4.32 -17.41
N THR A 240 -0.52 -4.59 -17.36
CA THR A 240 0.40 -4.30 -18.46
C THR A 240 0.12 -5.15 -19.69
N ARG A 241 -0.17 -6.43 -19.50
CA ARG A 241 -0.58 -7.32 -20.61
C ARG A 241 -1.84 -6.81 -21.30
N ALA A 242 -2.86 -6.45 -20.51
CA ALA A 242 -4.08 -5.89 -21.07
C ALA A 242 -3.85 -4.58 -21.84
N ALA A 243 -2.98 -3.70 -21.36
CA ALA A 243 -2.59 -2.49 -22.07
C ALA A 243 -1.86 -2.80 -23.39
N ARG A 244 -0.84 -3.66 -23.33
CA ARG A 244 -0.03 -4.11 -24.47
C ARG A 244 -0.92 -4.70 -25.59
N ASP A 245 -1.82 -5.60 -25.24
CA ASP A 245 -2.71 -6.29 -26.18
C ASP A 245 -3.72 -5.34 -26.85
N ASN A 246 -4.01 -4.20 -26.23
CA ASN A 246 -4.99 -3.22 -26.72
C ASN A 246 -4.34 -1.94 -27.31
N GLY A 247 -3.02 -1.86 -27.46
CA GLY A 247 -2.35 -0.67 -27.99
C GLY A 247 -2.41 0.55 -27.06
N SER A 248 -2.53 0.31 -25.76
CA SER A 248 -2.59 1.32 -24.72
C SER A 248 -1.33 1.33 -23.85
N PHE A 249 -1.28 2.16 -22.82
CA PHE A 249 -0.06 2.44 -22.05
C PHE A 249 -0.27 2.23 -20.56
N VAL A 250 0.80 1.86 -19.86
CA VAL A 250 0.87 1.81 -18.40
C VAL A 250 1.91 2.80 -17.88
N ARG A 251 1.54 3.57 -16.91
CA ARG A 251 2.41 4.55 -16.24
C ARG A 251 2.46 4.21 -14.76
N LEU A 252 3.57 3.66 -14.32
CA LEU A 252 3.79 3.33 -12.92
C LEU A 252 4.33 4.55 -12.21
N VAL A 253 3.59 5.05 -11.23
CA VAL A 253 3.99 6.22 -10.45
C VAL A 253 4.10 5.81 -8.98
N GLY A 254 5.17 6.24 -8.31
CA GLY A 254 5.35 5.88 -6.91
C GLY A 254 6.60 6.48 -6.28
N ASP A 255 7.00 5.89 -5.18
CA ASP A 255 8.26 6.18 -4.48
C ASP A 255 8.98 4.84 -4.23
N ASP A 256 10.16 4.70 -4.81
CA ASP A 256 10.99 3.48 -4.73
C ASP A 256 11.63 3.27 -3.35
N ARG A 257 11.51 4.26 -2.45
CA ARG A 257 12.06 4.25 -1.10
C ARG A 257 11.02 4.31 0.02
N GLN A 258 9.74 4.46 -0.31
CA GLN A 258 8.67 4.29 0.68
C GLN A 258 8.59 2.84 1.14
N LEU A 259 8.00 2.65 2.33
CA LEU A 259 7.72 1.32 2.86
C LEU A 259 6.93 0.53 1.82
N GLN A 260 7.57 -0.50 1.29
CA GLN A 260 6.89 -1.45 0.42
C GLN A 260 5.88 -2.21 1.27
N SER A 261 4.73 -2.56 0.72
CA SER A 261 3.82 -3.47 1.42
C SER A 261 4.59 -4.76 1.74
N VAL A 262 4.35 -5.30 2.93
CA VAL A 262 4.93 -6.58 3.32
C VAL A 262 4.43 -7.62 2.31
N GLY A 263 5.21 -7.86 1.26
CA GLY A 263 4.90 -8.83 0.25
C GLY A 263 4.71 -8.34 -1.18
N ALA A 264 4.47 -7.07 -1.45
CA ALA A 264 4.49 -6.57 -2.82
C ALA A 264 5.96 -6.48 -3.28
N GLY A 265 6.30 -7.18 -4.32
CA GLY A 265 7.67 -7.34 -4.75
C GLY A 265 8.31 -6.05 -5.23
N GLY A 266 9.62 -6.08 -5.33
CA GLY A 266 10.45 -4.99 -5.83
C GLY A 266 10.26 -4.65 -7.31
N ALA A 267 9.12 -4.97 -7.94
CA ALA A 267 8.87 -4.73 -9.36
C ALA A 267 9.09 -3.27 -9.73
N LEU A 268 8.54 -2.31 -8.96
CA LEU A 268 8.79 -0.90 -9.22
C LEU A 268 10.28 -0.56 -9.14
N LYS A 269 10.99 -1.07 -8.11
CA LYS A 269 12.42 -0.83 -7.94
C LYS A 269 13.24 -1.46 -9.07
N MET A 270 12.92 -2.67 -9.50
CA MET A 270 13.53 -3.33 -10.65
C MET A 270 13.33 -2.48 -11.90
N LEU A 271 12.12 -2.05 -12.18
CA LEU A 271 11.76 -1.27 -13.36
C LEU A 271 12.39 0.13 -13.37
N THR A 272 12.82 0.68 -12.24
CA THR A 272 13.59 1.95 -12.25
C THR A 272 14.95 1.83 -12.92
N HIS A 273 15.44 0.62 -13.18
CA HIS A 273 16.70 0.35 -13.89
C HIS A 273 16.49 -0.11 -15.33
N GLU A 274 15.30 -0.68 -15.62
CA GLU A 274 15.02 -1.30 -16.92
C GLU A 274 14.11 -0.43 -17.81
N ALA A 275 13.27 0.43 -17.22
CA ALA A 275 12.32 1.27 -17.92
C ALA A 275 12.80 2.74 -17.99
N ASP A 276 12.25 3.49 -18.96
CA ASP A 276 12.38 4.95 -18.96
C ASP A 276 11.79 5.52 -17.68
N THR A 277 12.62 6.19 -16.88
CA THR A 277 12.29 6.63 -15.52
C THR A 277 12.53 8.11 -15.33
N VAL A 278 11.48 8.86 -15.05
CA VAL A 278 11.55 10.26 -14.60
C VAL A 278 11.55 10.32 -13.08
N ARG A 279 12.49 11.10 -12.51
CA ARG A 279 12.59 11.33 -11.07
C ARG A 279 12.28 12.78 -10.72
N LEU A 280 11.36 12.97 -9.75
CA LEU A 280 11.08 14.27 -9.14
C LEU A 280 11.98 14.44 -7.91
N GLU A 281 12.70 15.54 -7.86
CA GLU A 281 13.66 15.82 -6.77
C GLU A 281 13.19 16.95 -5.85
N GLN A 282 12.37 17.87 -6.35
CA GLN A 282 11.89 19.02 -5.57
C GLN A 282 10.71 18.64 -4.66
N LEU A 283 10.77 19.09 -3.41
CA LEU A 283 9.70 18.92 -2.43
C LEU A 283 8.92 20.23 -2.26
N HIS A 284 7.60 20.16 -2.48
CA HIS A 284 6.69 21.31 -2.35
C HIS A 284 5.90 21.31 -1.03
N ARG A 285 6.07 20.26 -0.20
CA ARG A 285 5.35 20.09 1.06
C ARG A 285 5.86 20.99 2.18
N PHE A 286 7.15 21.29 2.16
CA PHE A 286 7.82 22.00 3.26
C PHE A 286 7.86 23.50 3.00
N SER A 287 7.61 24.28 4.04
CA SER A 287 7.80 25.73 4.02
C SER A 287 9.26 26.15 4.21
N SER A 288 10.11 25.26 4.72
CA SER A 288 11.54 25.45 4.94
C SER A 288 12.36 24.58 3.99
N GLU A 289 13.28 25.21 3.26
CA GLU A 289 14.23 24.49 2.37
C GLU A 289 15.17 23.57 3.18
N ASP A 290 15.59 24.00 4.38
CA ASP A 290 16.42 23.18 5.26
C ASP A 290 15.71 21.90 5.72
N GLU A 291 14.42 21.99 6.02
CA GLU A 291 13.60 20.85 6.39
C GLU A 291 13.37 19.91 5.20
N ALA A 292 13.12 20.46 4.03
CA ALA A 292 13.01 19.68 2.79
C ALA A 292 14.30 18.89 2.52
N ALA A 293 15.46 19.58 2.60
CA ALA A 293 16.76 18.95 2.41
C ALA A 293 17.07 17.89 3.49
N ALA A 294 16.72 18.15 4.75
CA ALA A 294 16.89 17.20 5.84
C ALA A 294 16.00 15.96 5.67
N SER A 295 14.76 16.13 5.19
CA SER A 295 13.85 15.04 4.88
C SER A 295 14.40 14.12 3.76
N LEU A 296 15.00 14.69 2.72
CA LEU A 296 15.67 13.91 1.66
C LEU A 296 16.91 13.17 2.20
N ARG A 297 17.75 13.82 3.02
CA ARG A 297 18.90 13.13 3.65
C ARG A 297 18.45 11.97 4.55
N LEU A 298 17.41 12.19 5.34
CA LEU A 298 16.83 11.11 6.16
C LEU A 298 16.36 9.94 5.29
N ARG A 299 15.64 10.23 4.21
CA ARG A 299 15.13 9.24 3.26
C ARG A 299 16.25 8.47 2.55
N ASP A 300 17.29 9.15 2.09
CA ASP A 300 18.29 8.59 1.19
C ASP A 300 19.51 8.02 1.93
N GLN A 301 19.85 8.56 3.08
CA GLN A 301 21.07 8.26 3.82
C GLN A 301 20.80 7.80 5.27
N GLY A 302 19.57 7.91 5.77
CA GLY A 302 19.25 7.66 7.16
C GLY A 302 19.80 8.73 8.13
N ASP A 303 20.15 9.93 7.59
CA ASP A 303 20.70 11.02 8.40
C ASP A 303 19.61 11.67 9.25
N VAL A 304 19.74 11.54 10.56
CA VAL A 304 18.82 12.08 11.58
C VAL A 304 19.36 13.33 12.29
N GLU A 305 20.57 13.79 11.99
CA GLU A 305 21.26 14.82 12.77
C GLU A 305 20.48 16.14 12.83
N TRP A 306 19.95 16.58 11.68
CA TRP A 306 19.12 17.78 11.63
C TRP A 306 17.89 17.66 12.54
N HIS A 307 17.19 16.53 12.51
CA HIS A 307 16.00 16.30 13.34
C HIS A 307 16.34 16.28 14.83
N ILE A 308 17.50 15.74 15.21
CA ILE A 308 18.02 15.78 16.58
C ILE A 308 18.29 17.23 16.99
N SER A 309 18.98 18.00 16.13
CA SER A 309 19.31 19.42 16.42
C SER A 309 18.08 20.30 16.59
N GLN A 310 16.97 19.93 15.92
CA GLN A 310 15.67 20.61 16.05
C GLN A 310 14.83 20.09 17.23
N GLY A 311 15.36 19.19 18.05
CA GLY A 311 14.64 18.61 19.19
C GLY A 311 13.45 17.74 18.82
N ARG A 312 13.43 17.17 17.60
CA ARG A 312 12.33 16.33 17.09
C ARG A 312 12.52 14.84 17.37
N VAL A 313 13.68 14.46 17.90
CA VAL A 313 14.00 13.07 18.25
C VAL A 313 14.10 12.94 19.76
N HIS A 314 13.28 12.07 20.32
CA HIS A 314 13.22 11.78 21.74
C HIS A 314 13.57 10.32 21.99
N GLY A 315 14.22 10.03 23.11
CA GLY A 315 14.59 8.67 23.51
C GLY A 315 14.11 8.36 24.92
N GLY A 316 13.84 7.09 25.18
CA GLY A 316 13.39 6.63 26.50
C GLY A 316 12.85 5.21 26.48
N THR A 317 12.24 4.79 27.60
CA THR A 317 11.50 3.52 27.62
C THR A 317 10.25 3.60 26.76
N ALA A 318 9.74 2.47 26.25
CA ALA A 318 8.53 2.43 25.44
C ALA A 318 7.36 3.14 26.14
N GLN A 319 7.16 2.89 27.43
CA GLN A 319 6.09 3.52 28.22
C GLN A 319 6.25 5.05 28.27
N ALA A 320 7.46 5.55 28.54
CA ALA A 320 7.71 7.00 28.58
C ALA A 320 7.49 7.65 27.22
N MET A 321 7.90 6.97 26.13
CA MET A 321 7.70 7.46 24.76
C MET A 321 6.24 7.48 24.36
N HIS A 322 5.43 6.46 24.72
CA HIS A 322 3.99 6.47 24.47
C HIS A 322 3.30 7.63 25.19
N GLN A 323 3.64 7.87 26.47
CA GLN A 323 3.10 9.00 27.24
C GLN A 323 3.49 10.35 26.61
N ALA A 324 4.77 10.52 26.24
CA ALA A 324 5.25 11.74 25.59
C ALA A 324 4.56 11.99 24.25
N MET A 325 4.32 10.92 23.47
CA MET A 325 3.62 11.01 22.18
C MET A 325 2.17 11.45 22.36
N VAL A 326 1.43 10.87 23.31
CA VAL A 326 0.04 11.26 23.59
C VAL A 326 0.00 12.72 24.09
N GLN A 327 0.92 13.15 24.96
CA GLN A 327 0.99 14.55 25.42
C GLN A 327 1.29 15.53 24.29
N ALA A 328 2.18 15.17 23.35
CA ALA A 328 2.49 16.00 22.18
C ALA A 328 1.25 16.08 21.26
N TRP A 329 0.63 14.94 20.96
CA TRP A 329 -0.58 14.84 20.17
C TRP A 329 -1.75 15.65 20.76
N THR A 330 -1.97 15.59 22.08
CA THR A 330 -3.00 16.38 22.77
C THR A 330 -2.74 17.89 22.62
N ARG A 331 -1.47 18.33 22.76
CA ARG A 331 -1.10 19.74 22.57
C ARG A 331 -1.37 20.21 21.15
N ASP A 332 -1.04 19.41 20.14
CA ASP A 332 -1.25 19.75 18.76
C ASP A 332 -2.75 19.93 18.46
N LEU A 333 -3.59 19.04 18.99
CA LEU A 333 -5.06 19.16 18.86
C LEU A 333 -5.60 20.41 19.56
N GLN A 334 -5.13 20.72 20.77
CA GLN A 334 -5.54 21.92 21.52
C GLN A 334 -5.17 23.22 20.79
N GLN A 335 -4.12 23.19 19.96
CA GLN A 335 -3.70 24.30 19.09
C GLN A 335 -4.48 24.35 17.74
N GLY A 336 -5.46 23.48 17.57
CA GLY A 336 -6.26 23.39 16.32
C GLY A 336 -5.53 22.67 15.18
N GLY A 337 -4.39 22.01 15.46
CA GLY A 337 -3.67 21.20 14.50
C GLY A 337 -4.33 19.85 14.24
N GLN A 338 -3.99 19.23 13.10
CA GLN A 338 -4.30 17.83 12.81
C GLN A 338 -3.05 16.99 13.08
N ALA A 339 -3.13 16.05 14.00
CA ALA A 339 -2.03 15.19 14.38
C ALA A 339 -2.45 13.72 14.37
N LEU A 340 -1.59 12.85 13.85
CA LEU A 340 -1.78 11.40 13.81
C LEU A 340 -0.63 10.71 14.53
N MET A 341 -0.94 9.86 15.49
CA MET A 341 0.06 9.02 16.14
C MET A 341 0.30 7.75 15.32
N MET A 342 1.57 7.42 15.12
CA MET A 342 1.97 6.23 14.35
C MET A 342 2.95 5.37 15.14
N ALA A 343 2.81 4.05 15.02
CA ALA A 343 3.75 3.09 15.62
C ALA A 343 4.07 1.94 14.65
N THR A 344 5.15 1.22 14.93
CA THR A 344 5.62 0.11 14.07
C THR A 344 4.87 -1.20 14.29
N THR A 345 4.23 -1.38 15.46
CA THR A 345 3.53 -2.62 15.81
C THR A 345 2.08 -2.36 16.23
N ASN A 346 1.19 -3.32 16.00
CA ASN A 346 -0.20 -3.23 16.47
C ASN A 346 -0.26 -3.09 18.01
N HIS A 347 0.59 -3.81 18.76
CA HIS A 347 0.64 -3.71 20.22
C HIS A 347 0.94 -2.27 20.71
N ALA A 348 1.87 -1.56 20.04
CA ALA A 348 2.15 -0.15 20.37
C ALA A 348 0.98 0.76 19.97
N VAL A 349 0.31 0.49 18.85
CA VAL A 349 -0.91 1.20 18.44
C VAL A 349 -2.03 1.02 19.47
N ASP A 350 -2.26 -0.19 19.94
CA ASP A 350 -3.29 -0.49 20.95
C ASP A 350 -2.99 0.26 22.25
N ALA A 351 -1.71 0.26 22.69
CA ALA A 351 -1.30 1.00 23.88
C ALA A 351 -1.50 2.53 23.72
N LEU A 352 -1.17 3.09 22.56
CA LEU A 352 -1.38 4.51 22.26
C LEU A 352 -2.87 4.86 22.20
N ASN A 353 -3.69 4.01 21.59
CA ASN A 353 -5.15 4.20 21.51
C ASN A 353 -5.78 4.27 22.90
N LEU A 354 -5.42 3.34 23.81
CA LEU A 354 -5.94 3.33 25.18
C LEU A 354 -5.48 4.56 25.98
N LEU A 355 -4.22 4.97 25.85
CA LEU A 355 -3.71 6.16 26.53
C LEU A 355 -4.38 7.45 26.01
N ALA A 356 -4.58 7.56 24.71
CA ALA A 356 -5.24 8.70 24.10
C ALA A 356 -6.72 8.77 24.47
N GLN A 357 -7.41 7.63 24.50
CA GLN A 357 -8.80 7.55 24.95
C GLN A 357 -8.90 8.00 26.40
N GLN A 358 -8.05 7.47 27.30
CA GLN A 358 -8.06 7.86 28.70
C GLN A 358 -7.85 9.36 28.87
N GLN A 359 -6.90 9.96 28.16
CA GLN A 359 -6.67 11.41 28.17
C GLN A 359 -7.91 12.19 27.73
N ARG A 360 -8.62 11.73 26.69
CA ARG A 360 -9.85 12.39 26.22
C ARG A 360 -11.04 12.22 27.17
N ILE A 361 -11.09 11.11 27.89
CA ILE A 361 -12.07 10.91 28.97
C ILE A 361 -11.77 11.89 30.12
N ASP A 362 -10.50 12.01 30.54
CA ASP A 362 -10.08 12.91 31.60
C ASP A 362 -10.31 14.40 31.25
N ASP A 363 -10.27 14.71 29.95
CA ASP A 363 -10.51 16.06 29.39
C ASP A 363 -12.01 16.31 29.04
N ASP A 364 -12.95 15.43 29.45
CA ASP A 364 -14.40 15.50 29.18
C ASP A 364 -14.78 15.52 27.68
N HIS A 365 -13.92 14.96 26.81
CA HIS A 365 -14.16 14.86 25.36
C HIS A 365 -14.81 13.53 24.94
N VAL A 366 -14.85 12.55 25.83
CA VAL A 366 -15.45 11.22 25.61
C VAL A 366 -16.34 10.87 26.79
N ASP A 367 -17.61 10.55 26.50
CA ASP A 367 -18.58 10.07 27.48
C ASP A 367 -18.62 8.53 27.47
N VAL A 368 -18.21 7.92 28.57
CA VAL A 368 -18.19 6.46 28.77
C VAL A 368 -19.36 5.96 29.63
N THR A 369 -20.39 6.75 29.84
CA THR A 369 -21.60 6.31 30.58
C THR A 369 -22.33 5.19 29.85
N THR A 370 -22.23 5.18 28.51
CA THR A 370 -22.69 4.09 27.65
C THR A 370 -21.59 3.78 26.66
N THR A 371 -21.21 2.51 26.53
CA THR A 371 -20.15 2.07 25.62
C THR A 371 -20.60 0.94 24.71
N VAL A 372 -19.86 0.74 23.63
CA VAL A 372 -19.95 -0.41 22.73
C VAL A 372 -18.59 -1.10 22.63
N THR A 373 -18.61 -2.43 22.57
CA THR A 373 -17.38 -3.22 22.36
C THR A 373 -17.02 -3.25 20.90
N LEU A 374 -15.79 -2.84 20.57
CA LEU A 374 -15.21 -2.87 19.24
C LEU A 374 -14.62 -4.25 18.89
N ALA A 375 -14.14 -4.43 17.65
CA ALA A 375 -13.62 -5.70 17.16
C ALA A 375 -12.32 -6.15 17.84
N ASP A 376 -11.52 -5.22 18.37
CA ASP A 376 -10.29 -5.47 19.12
C ASP A 376 -10.53 -5.71 20.64
N GLY A 377 -11.79 -5.67 21.06
CA GLY A 377 -12.22 -5.83 22.47
C GLY A 377 -12.15 -4.53 23.28
N SER A 378 -11.76 -3.41 22.69
CA SER A 378 -11.83 -2.10 23.37
C SER A 378 -13.27 -1.60 23.48
N GLU A 379 -13.54 -0.77 24.50
CA GLU A 379 -14.84 -0.11 24.70
C GLU A 379 -14.76 1.31 24.13
N ALA A 380 -15.78 1.73 23.41
CA ALA A 380 -15.88 3.07 22.87
C ALA A 380 -17.18 3.76 23.28
N GLY A 381 -17.08 5.04 23.67
CA GLY A 381 -18.19 5.90 24.08
C GLY A 381 -18.45 7.04 23.08
N VAL A 382 -19.42 7.89 23.40
CA VAL A 382 -19.70 9.09 22.59
C VAL A 382 -18.51 10.05 22.64
N GLY A 383 -18.08 10.57 21.50
CA GLY A 383 -16.89 11.40 21.35
C GLY A 383 -15.62 10.62 21.00
N ASP A 384 -15.61 9.28 21.12
CA ASP A 384 -14.47 8.48 20.69
C ASP A 384 -14.25 8.52 19.19
N TRP A 385 -13.00 8.39 18.81
CA TRP A 385 -12.60 8.17 17.43
C TRP A 385 -12.42 6.69 17.14
N ILE A 386 -13.07 6.23 16.09
CA ILE A 386 -12.95 4.84 15.63
C ILE A 386 -12.50 4.78 14.18
N LEU A 387 -11.82 3.68 13.82
CA LEU A 387 -11.45 3.34 12.45
C LEU A 387 -12.27 2.15 11.97
N THR A 388 -12.79 2.25 10.76
CA THR A 388 -13.40 1.13 10.05
C THR A 388 -12.33 0.30 9.35
N ARG A 389 -12.47 -1.04 9.38
CA ARG A 389 -11.45 -2.01 8.92
C ARG A 389 -11.89 -2.81 7.69
N ARG A 390 -13.06 -2.49 7.12
CA ARG A 390 -13.60 -3.17 5.93
C ARG A 390 -14.43 -2.23 5.08
N ASN A 391 -14.25 -2.36 3.76
CA ASN A 391 -15.14 -1.68 2.79
C ASN A 391 -16.54 -2.30 2.86
N ASP A 392 -17.58 -1.50 3.05
CA ASP A 392 -18.97 -1.96 2.91
C ASP A 392 -19.80 -0.96 2.08
N ARG A 393 -20.05 -1.33 0.82
CA ARG A 393 -20.82 -0.49 -0.13
C ARG A 393 -22.30 -0.33 0.23
N ARG A 394 -22.82 -1.12 1.16
CA ARG A 394 -24.20 -1.02 1.65
C ARG A 394 -24.34 0.08 2.68
N LEU A 395 -23.23 0.50 3.32
CA LEU A 395 -23.19 1.58 4.29
C LEU A 395 -22.86 2.87 3.55
N ALA A 396 -23.90 3.55 3.05
CA ALA A 396 -23.74 4.83 2.37
C ALA A 396 -23.31 5.93 3.35
N THR A 397 -22.45 6.85 2.89
CA THR A 397 -21.99 8.00 3.68
C THR A 397 -22.42 9.30 3.04
N GLY A 398 -22.99 10.22 3.82
CA GLY A 398 -23.48 11.50 3.31
C GLY A 398 -24.62 11.36 2.28
N SER A 399 -24.74 12.35 1.39
CA SER A 399 -25.80 12.44 0.39
C SER A 399 -25.45 11.89 -1.00
N GLY A 400 -24.33 11.17 -1.13
CA GLY A 400 -23.78 10.77 -2.44
C GLY A 400 -23.56 9.26 -2.61
N HIS A 401 -22.74 8.92 -3.61
CA HIS A 401 -22.37 7.54 -3.94
C HIS A 401 -21.19 7.01 -3.10
N SER A 402 -20.82 7.71 -2.02
CA SER A 402 -19.75 7.30 -1.12
C SER A 402 -20.25 6.25 -0.13
N PHE A 403 -19.34 5.40 0.35
CA PHE A 403 -19.63 4.31 1.28
C PHE A 403 -18.49 4.19 2.31
N VAL A 404 -18.74 3.43 3.39
CA VAL A 404 -17.74 3.16 4.43
C VAL A 404 -16.57 2.37 3.88
N LYS A 405 -15.36 2.92 4.03
CA LYS A 405 -14.10 2.33 3.54
C LYS A 405 -13.24 1.82 4.69
N ASN A 406 -12.35 0.90 4.35
CA ASN A 406 -11.28 0.51 5.26
C ASN A 406 -10.32 1.69 5.45
N GLY A 407 -10.11 2.09 6.71
CA GLY A 407 -9.27 3.23 7.08
C GLY A 407 -10.04 4.54 7.29
N ASP A 408 -11.34 4.60 7.04
CA ASP A 408 -12.12 5.80 7.37
C ASP A 408 -12.12 6.00 8.89
N ARG A 409 -11.84 7.23 9.33
CA ARG A 409 -11.92 7.67 10.72
C ARG A 409 -13.26 8.35 10.97
N TRP A 410 -13.88 7.98 12.09
CA TRP A 410 -15.19 8.47 12.50
C TRP A 410 -15.17 8.90 13.95
N THR A 411 -15.92 9.96 14.27
CA THR A 411 -16.26 10.36 15.64
C THR A 411 -17.64 9.80 15.97
N ILE A 412 -17.80 9.19 17.12
CA ILE A 412 -19.10 8.69 17.61
C ILE A 412 -19.92 9.88 18.11
N GLU A 413 -21.06 10.15 17.48
CA GLU A 413 -22.00 11.19 17.90
C GLU A 413 -23.09 10.64 18.84
N ALA A 414 -23.54 9.39 18.60
CA ALA A 414 -24.53 8.74 19.44
C ALA A 414 -24.42 7.22 19.41
N ILE A 415 -24.82 6.59 20.49
CA ILE A 415 -24.97 5.14 20.63
C ILE A 415 -26.46 4.82 20.73
N ASN A 416 -27.00 4.09 19.76
CA ASN A 416 -28.40 3.70 19.73
C ASN A 416 -28.69 2.50 20.65
N PRO A 417 -29.93 2.30 21.09
CA PRO A 417 -30.31 1.17 21.97
C PRO A 417 -30.06 -0.23 21.37
N ASP A 418 -30.00 -0.36 20.05
CA ASP A 418 -29.67 -1.59 19.34
C ASP A 418 -28.15 -1.84 19.20
N GLY A 419 -27.34 -0.93 19.74
CA GLY A 419 -25.88 -0.96 19.67
C GLY A 419 -25.30 -0.49 18.33
N SER A 420 -26.10 0.11 17.45
CA SER A 420 -25.60 0.83 16.28
C SER A 420 -25.05 2.20 16.68
N LEU A 421 -24.13 2.75 15.87
CA LEU A 421 -23.49 4.04 16.11
C LEU A 421 -23.90 5.04 15.04
N GLU A 422 -24.29 6.24 15.46
CA GLU A 422 -24.28 7.42 14.59
C GLU A 422 -22.88 8.02 14.62
N VAL A 423 -22.28 8.15 13.46
CA VAL A 423 -20.89 8.60 13.34
C VAL A 423 -20.75 9.69 12.30
N VAL A 424 -19.76 10.57 12.51
CA VAL A 424 -19.39 11.67 11.59
C VAL A 424 -17.90 11.62 11.30
N ASP A 425 -17.49 11.88 10.07
CA ASP A 425 -16.09 12.03 9.72
C ASP A 425 -15.60 13.48 9.77
N ASP A 426 -14.31 13.71 9.53
CA ASP A 426 -13.67 15.03 9.55
C ASP A 426 -14.20 15.98 8.46
N HIS A 427 -14.95 15.47 7.46
CA HIS A 427 -15.57 16.24 6.37
C HIS A 427 -17.06 16.49 6.59
N GLY A 428 -17.60 16.08 7.76
CA GLY A 428 -19.03 16.22 8.10
C GLY A 428 -19.92 15.19 7.41
N ARG A 429 -19.37 14.12 6.84
CA ARG A 429 -20.17 13.02 6.30
C ARG A 429 -20.64 12.13 7.45
N THR A 430 -21.92 11.85 7.51
CA THR A 430 -22.53 11.02 8.52
C THR A 430 -22.84 9.61 8.04
N CYS A 431 -22.85 8.65 8.94
CA CYS A 431 -23.23 7.27 8.67
C CYS A 431 -23.76 6.60 9.93
N THR A 432 -24.69 5.64 9.76
CA THR A 432 -25.09 4.73 10.84
C THR A 432 -24.36 3.41 10.68
N LEU A 433 -23.47 3.08 11.61
CA LEU A 433 -22.75 1.81 11.63
C LEU A 433 -23.53 0.76 12.42
N PRO A 434 -23.93 -0.39 11.81
CA PRO A 434 -24.64 -1.46 12.51
C PRO A 434 -23.76 -2.12 13.58
N SER A 435 -24.35 -2.57 14.68
CA SER A 435 -23.68 -3.28 15.78
C SER A 435 -22.85 -4.49 15.29
N SER A 436 -23.33 -5.22 14.27
CA SER A 436 -22.61 -6.34 13.68
C SER A 436 -21.32 -5.92 12.95
N TYR A 437 -21.33 -4.74 12.30
CA TYR A 437 -20.16 -4.18 11.66
C TYR A 437 -19.12 -3.72 12.70
N ILE A 438 -19.58 -3.01 13.74
CA ILE A 438 -18.75 -2.47 14.81
C ILE A 438 -17.95 -3.57 15.50
N ARG A 439 -18.60 -4.63 15.93
CA ARG A 439 -17.97 -5.77 16.63
C ARG A 439 -17.00 -6.59 15.80
N GLN A 440 -17.04 -6.48 14.49
CA GLN A 440 -16.19 -7.27 13.58
C GLN A 440 -15.13 -6.45 12.86
N TRP A 441 -15.39 -5.15 12.64
CA TRP A 441 -14.63 -4.36 11.68
C TRP A 441 -14.31 -2.94 12.14
N SER A 442 -14.29 -2.68 13.45
CA SER A 442 -13.89 -1.39 13.99
C SER A 442 -12.86 -1.52 15.11
N SER A 443 -12.07 -0.48 15.31
CA SER A 443 -11.10 -0.34 16.40
C SER A 443 -11.01 1.13 16.79
N LEU A 444 -10.42 1.45 17.96
CA LEU A 444 -10.08 2.83 18.27
C LEU A 444 -9.19 3.46 17.20
N GLY A 445 -9.33 4.75 16.96
CA GLY A 445 -8.79 5.47 15.81
C GLY A 445 -7.87 6.63 16.15
N TYR A 446 -7.22 6.66 17.31
CA TYR A 446 -6.28 7.71 17.72
C TYR A 446 -4.87 7.50 17.19
N ALA A 447 -4.50 6.24 16.98
CA ALA A 447 -3.21 5.84 16.44
C ALA A 447 -3.37 4.77 15.35
N THR A 448 -2.35 4.67 14.49
CA THR A 448 -2.31 3.65 13.44
C THR A 448 -0.90 3.10 13.25
N THR A 449 -0.76 2.03 12.47
CA THR A 449 0.57 1.57 12.07
C THR A 449 1.11 2.39 10.91
N VAL A 450 2.46 2.49 10.81
CA VAL A 450 3.16 3.19 9.71
C VAL A 450 2.74 2.70 8.32
N HIS A 451 2.34 1.42 8.21
CA HIS A 451 1.86 0.82 6.95
C HIS A 451 0.41 1.17 6.59
N ARG A 452 -0.33 1.81 7.50
CA ARG A 452 -1.75 2.13 7.33
C ARG A 452 -2.04 3.63 7.40
N ALA A 453 -1.00 4.44 7.68
CA ALA A 453 -1.07 5.90 7.79
C ALA A 453 -1.12 6.61 6.41
#